data_58c9879ad7081615270097522e542f9a
#
_entry.id   58c9879ad7081615270097522e542f9a
#
_cell.length_a   1.000
_cell.length_b   1.000
_cell.length_c   1.000
_cell.angle_alpha   90.00
_cell.angle_beta   90.00
_cell.angle_gamma   90.00
#
_symmetry.space_group_name_H-M   'P 1'
#
loop_
_entity.id
_entity.type
_entity.pdbx_description
1 polymer ?
#
loop_
_entity_poly.entity_id
_entity_poly.type
_entity_poly.pdbx_seq_one_letter_code
_entity_poly.pdbx_strand_id
1 'polypeptide(L)'
;PRDDPPVTLTRRAWTRLHEQAGLQVAERRTGRAEYTLLDPEPGRGLLALPAPSPGDVYLDFEGDPFAEEGRGLEYLAGLLDRAGEFTAWWAHDPAAERRLVHDLLTDLHHRWLADPGLHVYHYAAYEVTRLKELTGRHAVAEDLLDAMLRAEVFVDLYQVVRQALRISKPSYSIKKLEDFYWGQVRGATQDGEVTDALDSVVQYERWLIERDDATLERIRAYNEVDVRSTLALHEWLEQRRDELAESTGPLPRPGEGVEPRDPWEVSDRAAAQVALAESLREAGMPLWAGLVGWHRREDRPAWWDYFRADDMDTTELVADPVMVGGLSAPVEVGREKQSTLWRYTFEPQECRLEHDKAAHAALPGHARMGTVVALDPGFDSGQGYVVVKRATRLAPVLAPGMHPPGPLDAAALQDS
;
A
#
# COMPACT_ATOMS: atom_id res chain seq x y z
N PRO A 1 -33.80 -6.56 -13.70
CA PRO A 1 -32.40 -6.63 -14.11
C PRO A 1 -32.30 -7.60 -15.27
N ARG A 2 -31.51 -7.30 -16.29
CA ARG A 2 -31.20 -8.25 -17.36
C ARG A 2 -30.22 -9.27 -16.80
N ASP A 3 -30.49 -10.56 -16.98
CA ASP A 3 -29.63 -11.64 -16.46
C ASP A 3 -28.39 -11.87 -17.36
N ASP A 4 -28.36 -11.32 -18.57
CA ASP A 4 -27.27 -11.44 -19.53
C ASP A 4 -26.43 -10.17 -19.62
N PRO A 5 -25.08 -10.28 -19.67
CA PRO A 5 -24.20 -9.12 -19.80
C PRO A 5 -24.40 -8.43 -21.16
N PRO A 6 -24.30 -7.08 -21.20
CA PRO A 6 -24.15 -6.36 -22.45
C PRO A 6 -22.94 -6.87 -23.22
N VAL A 7 -22.98 -6.81 -24.55
CA VAL A 7 -21.90 -7.32 -25.45
C VAL A 7 -20.51 -6.69 -25.12
N THR A 8 -20.50 -5.54 -24.46
CA THR A 8 -19.29 -4.78 -24.10
C THR A 8 -18.66 -5.15 -22.76
N LEU A 9 -19.34 -5.99 -21.94
CA LEU A 9 -18.83 -6.36 -20.61
C LEU A 9 -18.51 -7.85 -20.52
N THR A 10 -17.42 -8.17 -19.84
CA THR A 10 -17.14 -9.56 -19.47
C THR A 10 -18.16 -10.04 -18.44
N ARG A 11 -18.44 -11.37 -18.41
CA ARG A 11 -19.36 -11.95 -17.43
C ARG A 11 -18.94 -11.59 -15.98
N ARG A 12 -17.64 -11.62 -15.68
CA ARG A 12 -17.09 -11.27 -14.35
C ARG A 12 -17.38 -9.80 -13.98
N ALA A 13 -17.14 -8.87 -14.91
CA ALA A 13 -17.44 -7.43 -14.69
C ALA A 13 -18.94 -7.20 -14.51
N TRP A 14 -19.76 -7.86 -15.31
CA TRP A 14 -21.22 -7.78 -15.20
C TRP A 14 -21.73 -8.29 -13.85
N THR A 15 -21.29 -9.48 -13.41
CA THR A 15 -21.67 -10.04 -12.10
C THR A 15 -21.31 -9.07 -10.98
N ARG A 16 -20.08 -8.54 -11.00
CA ARG A 16 -19.64 -7.55 -10.00
C ARG A 16 -20.51 -6.32 -9.94
N LEU A 17 -20.83 -5.73 -11.10
CA LEU A 17 -21.69 -4.55 -11.17
C LEU A 17 -23.14 -4.84 -10.75
N HIS A 18 -23.66 -6.00 -11.12
CA HIS A 18 -25.02 -6.42 -10.77
C HIS A 18 -25.17 -6.64 -9.25
N GLU A 19 -24.24 -7.32 -8.62
CA GLU A 19 -24.19 -7.51 -7.18
C GLU A 19 -24.09 -6.18 -6.43
N GLN A 20 -23.17 -5.31 -6.87
CA GLN A 20 -23.00 -3.97 -6.32
C GLN A 20 -24.31 -3.15 -6.40
N ALA A 21 -24.94 -3.15 -7.57
CA ALA A 21 -26.19 -2.45 -7.76
C ALA A 21 -27.32 -3.03 -6.92
N GLY A 22 -27.35 -4.34 -6.74
CA GLY A 22 -28.31 -5.05 -5.88
C GLY A 22 -28.22 -4.58 -4.42
N LEU A 23 -27.03 -4.52 -3.87
CA LEU A 23 -26.77 -4.02 -2.51
C LEU A 23 -27.16 -2.55 -2.36
N GLN A 24 -26.80 -1.69 -3.34
CA GLN A 24 -27.18 -0.28 -3.31
C GLN A 24 -28.69 -0.05 -3.37
N VAL A 25 -29.41 -0.87 -4.14
CA VAL A 25 -30.89 -0.84 -4.17
C VAL A 25 -31.47 -1.31 -2.83
N ALA A 26 -30.90 -2.35 -2.22
CA ALA A 26 -31.32 -2.83 -0.91
C ALA A 26 -31.15 -1.76 0.16
N GLU A 27 -29.98 -1.09 0.24
CA GLU A 27 -29.74 0.02 1.17
C GLU A 27 -30.72 1.17 0.96
N ARG A 28 -31.00 1.59 -0.29
CA ARG A 28 -31.98 2.66 -0.58
C ARG A 28 -33.39 2.31 -0.10
N ARG A 29 -33.75 1.04 -0.10
CA ARG A 29 -35.07 0.55 0.33
C ARG A 29 -35.19 0.41 1.84
N THR A 30 -34.12 -0.05 2.49
CA THR A 30 -34.10 -0.41 3.92
C THR A 30 -33.56 0.72 4.80
N GLY A 31 -32.79 1.65 4.23
CA GLY A 31 -32.03 2.66 4.96
C GLY A 31 -30.86 2.07 5.76
N ARG A 32 -30.47 0.81 5.51
CA ARG A 32 -29.39 0.12 6.19
C ARG A 32 -28.28 -0.22 5.22
N ALA A 33 -27.03 -0.02 5.63
CA ALA A 33 -25.88 -0.45 4.90
C ALA A 33 -25.87 -1.99 4.77
N GLU A 34 -25.60 -2.48 3.58
CA GLU A 34 -25.63 -3.91 3.23
C GLU A 34 -24.27 -4.33 2.67
N TYR A 35 -23.84 -5.56 2.99
CA TYR A 35 -22.63 -6.15 2.42
C TYR A 35 -22.86 -7.62 2.06
N THR A 36 -21.94 -8.14 1.25
CA THR A 36 -21.83 -9.58 0.95
C THR A 36 -20.38 -10.00 1.10
N LEU A 37 -20.12 -11.09 1.81
CA LEU A 37 -18.81 -11.72 1.86
C LEU A 37 -18.51 -12.36 0.51
N LEU A 38 -17.28 -12.17 0.04
CA LEU A 38 -16.78 -12.81 -1.18
C LEU A 38 -16.19 -14.19 -0.83
N ASP A 39 -16.13 -15.06 -1.83
CA ASP A 39 -15.49 -16.37 -1.66
C ASP A 39 -14.04 -16.20 -1.21
N PRO A 40 -13.56 -16.99 -0.22
CA PRO A 40 -12.21 -16.84 0.30
C PRO A 40 -11.17 -17.26 -0.74
N GLU A 41 -10.19 -16.39 -0.96
CA GLU A 41 -9.02 -16.63 -1.82
C GLU A 41 -7.76 -16.71 -0.95
N PRO A 42 -6.85 -17.69 -1.14
CA PRO A 42 -5.62 -17.80 -0.36
C PRO A 42 -4.78 -16.53 -0.41
N GLY A 43 -4.35 -16.03 0.76
CA GLY A 43 -3.50 -14.83 0.87
C GLY A 43 -4.20 -13.52 0.56
N ARG A 44 -5.53 -13.50 0.43
CA ARG A 44 -6.32 -12.31 0.07
C ARG A 44 -7.51 -12.10 0.99
N GLY A 45 -7.96 -10.85 1.07
CA GLY A 45 -9.15 -10.49 1.84
C GLY A 45 -9.04 -10.93 3.30
N LEU A 46 -10.06 -11.59 3.85
CA LEU A 46 -10.05 -12.05 5.24
C LEU A 46 -8.96 -13.09 5.53
N LEU A 47 -8.44 -13.80 4.51
CA LEU A 47 -7.33 -14.73 4.69
C LEU A 47 -5.96 -14.03 4.73
N ALA A 48 -5.89 -12.74 4.40
CA ALA A 48 -4.71 -11.92 4.58
C ALA A 48 -4.60 -11.28 5.97
N LEU A 49 -5.66 -11.36 6.81
CA LEU A 49 -5.60 -10.87 8.19
C LEU A 49 -4.73 -11.80 9.05
N PRO A 50 -3.65 -11.29 9.66
CA PRO A 50 -2.86 -12.05 10.63
C PRO A 50 -3.66 -12.32 11.92
N ALA A 51 -3.13 -13.16 12.77
CA ALA A 51 -3.73 -13.39 14.09
C ALA A 51 -3.61 -12.11 14.95
N PRO A 52 -4.73 -11.63 15.55
CA PRO A 52 -4.65 -10.47 16.42
C PRO A 52 -3.68 -10.68 17.59
N SER A 53 -2.85 -9.68 17.87
CA SER A 53 -1.93 -9.67 19.01
C SER A 53 -2.29 -8.56 20.01
N PRO A 54 -2.02 -8.74 21.31
CA PRO A 54 -2.16 -7.66 22.30
C PRO A 54 -1.29 -6.43 21.97
N GLY A 55 -0.18 -6.63 21.26
CA GLY A 55 0.74 -5.58 20.84
C GLY A 55 0.32 -4.79 19.58
N ASP A 56 -0.73 -5.21 18.89
CA ASP A 56 -1.20 -4.56 17.66
C ASP A 56 -1.44 -3.05 17.85
N VAL A 57 -1.08 -2.28 16.83
CA VAL A 57 -1.24 -0.82 16.82
C VAL A 57 -1.87 -0.33 15.51
N TYR A 58 -2.44 0.88 15.56
CA TYR A 58 -3.17 1.51 14.45
C TYR A 58 -2.53 2.86 14.17
N LEU A 59 -2.08 3.07 12.92
CA LEU A 59 -1.29 4.22 12.48
C LEU A 59 -2.09 5.05 11.48
N ASP A 60 -2.01 6.38 11.63
CA ASP A 60 -2.52 7.35 10.67
C ASP A 60 -1.66 8.61 10.66
N PHE A 61 -1.52 9.26 9.49
CA PHE A 61 -0.77 10.49 9.29
C PHE A 61 -1.67 11.66 8.91
N GLU A 62 -1.29 12.85 9.38
CA GLU A 62 -1.79 14.11 8.85
C GLU A 62 -0.65 14.88 8.20
N GLY A 63 -0.85 15.30 6.96
CA GLY A 63 0.19 15.97 6.19
C GLY A 63 -0.36 17.07 5.29
N ASP A 64 0.48 18.06 5.02
CA ASP A 64 0.24 19.10 4.04
C ASP A 64 1.09 18.83 2.79
N PRO A 65 0.49 18.40 1.68
CA PRO A 65 1.22 18.10 0.45
C PRO A 65 1.78 19.34 -0.25
N PHE A 66 1.34 20.54 0.13
CA PHE A 66 1.77 21.81 -0.47
C PHE A 66 2.90 22.49 0.28
N ALA A 67 3.16 22.07 1.52
CA ALA A 67 4.24 22.60 2.33
C ALA A 67 5.62 22.44 1.64
N GLU A 68 6.62 23.19 2.11
CA GLU A 68 8.03 23.04 1.69
C GLU A 68 8.22 23.09 0.15
N GLU A 69 7.58 24.06 -0.51
CA GLU A 69 7.64 24.23 -1.97
C GLU A 69 7.08 23.02 -2.75
N GLY A 70 6.08 22.33 -2.19
CA GLY A 70 5.41 21.17 -2.78
C GLY A 70 6.12 19.83 -2.54
N ARG A 71 7.11 19.79 -1.63
CA ARG A 71 7.68 18.51 -1.17
C ARG A 71 6.79 17.79 -0.16
N GLY A 72 5.86 18.52 0.45
CA GLY A 72 4.99 18.06 1.52
C GLY A 72 5.67 17.98 2.89
N LEU A 73 4.87 18.05 3.93
CA LEU A 73 5.27 17.90 5.33
C LEU A 73 4.22 17.04 6.06
N GLU A 74 4.63 15.92 6.63
CA GLU A 74 3.78 15.19 7.58
C GLU A 74 3.90 15.83 8.95
N TYR A 75 2.86 16.58 9.34
CA TYR A 75 2.92 17.35 10.59
C TYR A 75 2.45 16.60 11.82
N LEU A 76 1.75 15.45 11.66
CA LEU A 76 1.29 14.61 12.74
C LEU A 76 1.35 13.13 12.34
N ALA A 77 1.89 12.29 13.22
CA ALA A 77 1.69 10.85 13.22
C ALA A 77 0.94 10.45 14.47
N GLY A 78 -0.19 9.78 14.32
CA GLY A 78 -0.99 9.23 15.42
C GLY A 78 -0.91 7.72 15.48
N LEU A 79 -0.68 7.19 16.67
CA LEU A 79 -0.62 5.76 16.95
C LEU A 79 -1.54 5.41 18.10
N LEU A 80 -2.45 4.47 17.89
CA LEU A 80 -3.34 3.92 18.91
C LEU A 80 -2.95 2.48 19.19
N ASP A 81 -2.82 2.09 20.44
CA ASP A 81 -2.68 0.68 20.81
C ASP A 81 -4.04 0.02 21.13
N ARG A 82 -4.03 -1.31 21.31
CA ARG A 82 -5.26 -2.05 21.68
C ARG A 82 -5.78 -1.75 23.07
N ALA A 83 -4.97 -1.18 23.97
CA ALA A 83 -5.41 -0.71 25.27
C ALA A 83 -6.17 0.64 25.20
N GLY A 84 -6.13 1.28 24.03
CA GLY A 84 -6.78 2.56 23.76
C GLY A 84 -5.91 3.77 24.11
N GLU A 85 -4.61 3.56 24.35
CA GLU A 85 -3.66 4.64 24.55
C GLU A 85 -3.26 5.24 23.19
N PHE A 86 -3.45 6.55 23.05
CA PHE A 86 -3.13 7.30 21.85
C PHE A 86 -1.86 8.12 22.03
N THR A 87 -0.89 7.92 21.16
CA THR A 87 0.36 8.68 21.09
C THR A 87 0.40 9.52 19.83
N ALA A 88 0.85 10.77 19.94
CA ALA A 88 0.96 11.71 18.82
C ALA A 88 2.37 12.29 18.73
N TRP A 89 2.98 12.22 17.54
CA TRP A 89 4.24 12.89 17.22
C TRP A 89 3.96 14.05 16.27
N TRP A 90 4.46 15.25 16.65
CA TRP A 90 4.29 16.45 15.85
C TRP A 90 5.58 16.88 15.18
N ALA A 91 5.42 17.41 13.96
CA ALA A 91 6.51 18.02 13.20
C ALA A 91 6.02 19.33 12.54
N HIS A 92 6.74 20.42 12.76
CA HIS A 92 6.37 21.73 12.22
C HIS A 92 7.44 22.30 11.28
N ASP A 93 8.44 21.49 10.96
CA ASP A 93 9.50 21.76 10.01
C ASP A 93 10.18 20.44 9.59
N PRO A 94 10.98 20.43 8.50
CA PRO A 94 11.64 19.20 8.02
C PRO A 94 12.58 18.52 9.04
N ALA A 95 13.18 19.30 9.96
CA ALA A 95 14.04 18.73 10.99
C ALA A 95 13.21 18.02 12.08
N ALA A 96 12.02 18.54 12.39
CA ALA A 96 11.06 17.90 13.27
C ALA A 96 10.45 16.66 12.60
N GLU A 97 10.12 16.71 11.31
CA GLU A 97 9.63 15.56 10.52
C GLU A 97 10.64 14.40 10.52
N ARG A 98 11.93 14.72 10.36
CA ARG A 98 13.00 13.73 10.51
C ARG A 98 12.99 13.04 11.89
N ARG A 99 12.78 13.81 12.98
CA ARG A 99 12.69 13.26 14.34
C ARG A 99 11.42 12.42 14.53
N LEU A 100 10.28 12.92 14.04
CA LEU A 100 9.01 12.19 14.07
C LEU A 100 9.16 10.80 13.45
N VAL A 101 9.72 10.70 12.24
CA VAL A 101 9.91 9.42 11.54
C VAL A 101 10.86 8.50 12.30
N HIS A 102 11.98 9.05 12.82
CA HIS A 102 12.92 8.28 13.63
C HIS A 102 12.26 7.72 14.90
N ASP A 103 11.55 8.56 15.64
CA ASP A 103 10.99 8.20 16.93
C ASP A 103 9.81 7.21 16.77
N LEU A 104 8.94 7.44 15.76
CA LEU A 104 7.87 6.52 15.41
C LEU A 104 8.40 5.13 15.02
N LEU A 105 9.34 5.05 14.08
CA LEU A 105 9.89 3.76 13.65
C LEU A 105 10.69 3.06 14.75
N THR A 106 11.34 3.81 15.63
CA THR A 106 12.02 3.27 16.80
C THR A 106 11.03 2.68 17.81
N ASP A 107 9.92 3.38 18.08
CA ASP A 107 8.85 2.88 18.96
C ASP A 107 8.21 1.63 18.40
N LEU A 108 7.80 1.64 17.13
CA LEU A 108 7.21 0.48 16.44
C LEU A 108 8.16 -0.72 16.48
N HIS A 109 9.44 -0.50 16.21
CA HIS A 109 10.44 -1.56 16.25
C HIS A 109 10.62 -2.15 17.65
N HIS A 110 10.68 -1.31 18.71
CA HIS A 110 10.76 -1.78 20.09
C HIS A 110 9.53 -2.60 20.50
N ARG A 111 8.32 -2.14 20.10
CA ARG A 111 7.07 -2.89 20.33
C ARG A 111 7.10 -4.24 19.62
N TRP A 112 7.52 -4.28 18.36
CA TRP A 112 7.63 -5.51 17.58
C TRP A 112 8.66 -6.50 18.15
N LEU A 113 9.81 -6.02 18.67
CA LEU A 113 10.76 -6.88 19.37
C LEU A 113 10.19 -7.46 20.68
N ALA A 114 9.34 -6.70 21.36
CA ALA A 114 8.68 -7.14 22.60
C ALA A 114 7.53 -8.13 22.32
N ASP A 115 6.85 -7.97 21.19
CA ASP A 115 5.77 -8.82 20.70
C ASP A 115 5.95 -9.10 19.21
N PRO A 116 6.63 -10.19 18.82
CA PRO A 116 6.85 -10.53 17.42
C PRO A 116 5.58 -10.82 16.62
N GLY A 117 4.44 -11.02 17.28
CA GLY A 117 3.12 -11.15 16.67
C GLY A 117 2.41 -9.82 16.41
N LEU A 118 3.02 -8.69 16.80
CA LEU A 118 2.48 -7.36 16.58
C LEU A 118 2.37 -7.03 15.10
N HIS A 119 1.25 -6.40 14.72
CA HIS A 119 1.07 -5.77 13.42
C HIS A 119 0.69 -4.30 13.56
N VAL A 120 1.09 -3.52 12.55
CA VAL A 120 0.75 -2.11 12.37
C VAL A 120 -0.36 -2.02 11.34
N TYR A 121 -1.58 -1.77 11.79
CA TYR A 121 -2.74 -1.64 10.92
C TYR A 121 -2.89 -0.18 10.44
N HIS A 122 -3.17 -0.03 9.16
CA HIS A 122 -3.43 1.26 8.53
C HIS A 122 -4.52 1.13 7.46
N TYR A 123 -4.96 2.25 6.89
CA TYR A 123 -6.01 2.23 5.89
C TYR A 123 -5.56 2.84 4.56
N ALA A 124 -5.45 2.01 3.53
CA ALA A 124 -4.85 2.30 2.23
C ALA A 124 -3.32 2.44 2.27
N ALA A 125 -2.71 2.75 1.11
CA ALA A 125 -1.27 2.71 0.96
C ALA A 125 -0.53 3.96 1.46
N TYR A 126 -1.25 4.96 2.00
CA TYR A 126 -0.68 6.27 2.31
C TYR A 126 0.44 6.17 3.33
N GLU A 127 0.19 5.56 4.48
CA GLU A 127 1.11 5.51 5.62
C GLU A 127 2.44 4.84 5.23
N VAL A 128 2.37 3.67 4.62
CA VAL A 128 3.57 2.93 4.18
C VAL A 128 4.30 3.68 3.07
N THR A 129 3.59 4.30 2.14
CA THR A 129 4.19 5.11 1.08
C THR A 129 4.94 6.31 1.67
N ARG A 130 4.30 7.02 2.61
CA ARG A 130 4.94 8.16 3.28
C ARG A 130 6.14 7.74 4.11
N LEU A 131 6.06 6.64 4.87
CA LEU A 131 7.22 6.12 5.61
C LEU A 131 8.41 5.81 4.69
N LYS A 132 8.18 5.19 3.53
CA LYS A 132 9.21 4.93 2.52
C LYS A 132 9.84 6.20 1.99
N GLU A 133 9.03 7.21 1.64
CA GLU A 133 9.50 8.49 1.15
C GLU A 133 10.27 9.29 2.20
N LEU A 134 9.75 9.34 3.43
CA LEU A 134 10.33 10.11 4.52
C LEU A 134 11.64 9.50 5.02
N THR A 135 11.73 8.17 5.15
CA THR A 135 12.97 7.51 5.51
C THR A 135 14.08 7.78 4.49
N GLY A 136 13.75 7.72 3.19
CA GLY A 136 14.68 8.07 2.11
C GLY A 136 15.04 9.56 2.10
N ARG A 137 14.04 10.46 2.19
CA ARG A 137 14.23 11.92 2.20
C ARG A 137 15.15 12.39 3.33
N HIS A 138 14.95 11.85 4.53
CA HIS A 138 15.67 12.24 5.74
C HIS A 138 16.87 11.35 6.07
N ALA A 139 17.11 10.29 5.31
CA ALA A 139 18.14 9.28 5.56
C ALA A 139 18.12 8.80 7.03
N VAL A 140 16.96 8.35 7.50
CA VAL A 140 16.74 7.95 8.90
C VAL A 140 15.90 6.69 9.01
N ALA A 141 16.26 5.78 9.91
CA ALA A 141 15.53 4.56 10.27
C ALA A 141 15.14 3.64 9.09
N GLU A 142 15.83 3.75 7.95
CA GLU A 142 15.57 2.95 6.75
C GLU A 142 15.69 1.44 7.02
N ASP A 143 16.66 1.03 7.85
CA ASP A 143 16.88 -0.38 8.17
C ASP A 143 15.75 -0.93 9.06
N LEU A 144 15.20 -0.11 9.97
CA LEU A 144 14.06 -0.48 10.80
C LEU A 144 12.80 -0.69 9.95
N LEU A 145 12.53 0.25 9.04
CA LEU A 145 11.40 0.13 8.12
C LEU A 145 11.55 -1.09 7.20
N ASP A 146 12.72 -1.29 6.59
CA ASP A 146 12.99 -2.43 5.70
C ASP A 146 12.78 -3.78 6.41
N ALA A 147 13.23 -3.91 7.67
CA ALA A 147 13.02 -5.13 8.45
C ALA A 147 11.53 -5.39 8.73
N MET A 148 10.78 -4.37 9.13
CA MET A 148 9.34 -4.50 9.41
C MET A 148 8.53 -4.76 8.12
N LEU A 149 8.90 -4.17 6.97
CA LEU A 149 8.27 -4.46 5.69
C LEU A 149 8.52 -5.91 5.24
N ARG A 150 9.72 -6.42 5.40
CA ARG A 150 10.04 -7.83 5.07
C ARG A 150 9.36 -8.84 5.97
N ALA A 151 9.10 -8.46 7.20
CA ALA A 151 8.36 -9.27 8.17
C ALA A 151 6.84 -9.13 8.04
N GLU A 152 6.36 -8.38 7.02
CA GLU A 152 4.94 -8.17 6.77
C GLU A 152 4.20 -7.58 8.00
N VAL A 153 4.90 -6.72 8.79
CA VAL A 153 4.35 -6.11 10.01
C VAL A 153 3.21 -5.13 9.70
N PHE A 154 3.24 -4.48 8.53
CA PHE A 154 2.21 -3.52 8.11
C PHE A 154 1.05 -4.21 7.40
N VAL A 155 -0.18 -3.92 7.82
CA VAL A 155 -1.41 -4.53 7.30
C VAL A 155 -2.36 -3.46 6.79
N ASP A 156 -2.60 -3.45 5.48
CA ASP A 156 -3.54 -2.53 4.83
C ASP A 156 -4.98 -3.06 4.88
N LEU A 157 -5.80 -2.52 5.78
CA LEU A 157 -7.19 -2.91 5.92
C LEU A 157 -8.07 -2.54 4.72
N TYR A 158 -7.69 -1.52 3.93
CA TYR A 158 -8.40 -1.19 2.70
C TYR A 158 -8.34 -2.34 1.68
N GLN A 159 -7.18 -2.96 1.52
CA GLN A 159 -7.03 -4.12 0.65
C GLN A 159 -7.85 -5.30 1.16
N VAL A 160 -7.81 -5.57 2.47
CA VAL A 160 -8.60 -6.64 3.09
C VAL A 160 -10.08 -6.45 2.78
N VAL A 161 -10.64 -5.26 3.02
CA VAL A 161 -12.06 -4.95 2.76
C VAL A 161 -12.41 -5.14 1.28
N ARG A 162 -11.62 -4.58 0.38
CA ARG A 162 -11.90 -4.64 -1.07
C ARG A 162 -11.87 -6.04 -1.64
N GLN A 163 -11.02 -6.89 -1.09
CA GLN A 163 -10.85 -8.28 -1.53
C GLN A 163 -11.84 -9.25 -0.86
N ALA A 164 -12.38 -8.88 0.31
CA ALA A 164 -13.27 -9.73 1.09
C ALA A 164 -14.76 -9.39 0.94
N LEU A 165 -15.10 -8.15 0.61
CA LEU A 165 -16.45 -7.64 0.72
C LEU A 165 -16.93 -6.94 -0.56
N ARG A 166 -18.23 -7.14 -0.84
CA ARG A 166 -19.00 -6.26 -1.69
C ARG A 166 -19.92 -5.45 -0.79
N ILE A 167 -19.92 -4.13 -0.92
CA ILE A 167 -20.67 -3.22 -0.03
C ILE A 167 -21.65 -2.38 -0.81
N SER A 168 -22.71 -1.91 -0.16
CA SER A 168 -23.72 -1.05 -0.76
C SER A 168 -23.27 0.41 -0.97
N LYS A 169 -22.12 0.78 -0.42
CA LYS A 169 -21.59 2.15 -0.53
C LYS A 169 -20.98 2.46 -1.89
N PRO A 170 -20.92 3.73 -2.30
CA PRO A 170 -20.35 4.14 -3.60
C PRO A 170 -18.82 4.02 -3.66
N SER A 171 -18.15 3.97 -2.51
CA SER A 171 -16.69 3.80 -2.39
C SER A 171 -16.34 3.04 -1.12
N TYR A 172 -15.10 2.55 -1.08
CA TYR A 172 -14.52 1.88 0.09
C TYR A 172 -13.72 2.85 0.98
N SER A 173 -14.02 4.17 0.97
CA SER A 173 -13.38 5.07 1.94
C SER A 173 -13.79 4.68 3.37
N ILE A 174 -12.88 4.80 4.34
CA ILE A 174 -13.13 4.39 5.72
C ILE A 174 -14.39 5.05 6.29
N LYS A 175 -14.60 6.34 6.00
CA LYS A 175 -15.81 7.11 6.40
C LYS A 175 -17.12 6.54 5.87
N LYS A 176 -17.09 5.84 4.71
CA LYS A 176 -18.28 5.14 4.17
C LYS A 176 -18.45 3.76 4.76
N LEU A 177 -17.38 3.14 5.21
CA LEU A 177 -17.42 1.85 5.90
C LEU A 177 -17.91 1.98 7.34
N GLU A 178 -17.75 3.13 7.97
CA GLU A 178 -18.22 3.40 9.33
C GLU A 178 -19.70 3.11 9.55
N ASP A 179 -20.52 3.20 8.51
CA ASP A 179 -21.95 2.81 8.56
C ASP A 179 -22.17 1.31 8.91
N PHE A 180 -21.13 0.46 8.79
CA PHE A 180 -21.23 -0.96 9.11
C PHE A 180 -20.77 -1.31 10.53
N TYR A 181 -19.83 -0.55 11.10
CA TYR A 181 -19.18 -0.91 12.36
C TYR A 181 -19.08 0.23 13.37
N TRP A 182 -19.11 1.48 12.91
CA TRP A 182 -18.89 2.64 13.78
C TRP A 182 -20.22 3.13 14.34
N GLY A 183 -20.57 2.67 15.54
CA GLY A 183 -21.82 3.06 16.21
C GLY A 183 -21.86 4.50 16.71
N GLN A 184 -20.76 5.25 16.58
CA GLN A 184 -20.69 6.66 16.94
C GLN A 184 -20.89 7.48 15.66
N VAL A 185 -21.89 8.34 15.65
CA VAL A 185 -21.96 9.41 14.65
C VAL A 185 -20.72 10.27 14.92
N ARG A 186 -19.81 10.42 13.94
CA ARG A 186 -18.80 11.48 13.99
C ARG A 186 -19.57 12.73 14.31
N GLY A 187 -19.31 13.37 15.42
CA GLY A 187 -20.17 14.35 16.09
C GLY A 187 -20.77 15.32 15.10
N ALA A 188 -22.01 15.74 15.35
CA ALA A 188 -22.58 16.85 14.60
C ALA A 188 -21.57 17.99 14.67
N THR A 189 -21.00 18.36 13.53
CA THR A 189 -19.92 19.34 13.40
C THR A 189 -20.22 20.57 14.26
N GLN A 190 -19.49 20.72 15.38
CA GLN A 190 -19.44 22.00 16.05
C GLN A 190 -18.60 22.93 15.17
N ASP A 191 -18.95 24.20 15.13
CA ASP A 191 -18.16 25.21 14.40
C ASP A 191 -16.67 25.10 14.80
N GLY A 192 -15.80 24.76 13.82
CA GLY A 192 -14.36 24.65 14.01
C GLY A 192 -13.83 23.23 14.23
N GLU A 193 -14.63 22.16 14.15
CA GLU A 193 -14.15 20.77 14.10
C GLU A 193 -13.53 20.45 12.75
N VAL A 194 -12.45 19.63 12.73
CA VAL A 194 -11.86 19.09 11.50
C VAL A 194 -12.79 18.04 10.93
N THR A 195 -13.16 18.19 9.65
CA THR A 195 -14.18 17.35 9.00
C THR A 195 -13.60 16.36 8.00
N ASP A 196 -12.49 16.70 7.39
CA ASP A 196 -11.78 15.86 6.43
C ASP A 196 -10.29 16.27 6.32
N ALA A 197 -9.51 15.52 5.53
CA ALA A 197 -8.08 15.74 5.38
C ALA A 197 -7.73 17.15 4.84
N LEU A 198 -8.54 17.71 3.93
CA LEU A 198 -8.29 19.06 3.41
C LEU A 198 -8.54 20.12 4.47
N ASP A 199 -9.57 19.94 5.30
CA ASP A 199 -9.85 20.83 6.42
C ASP A 199 -8.75 20.75 7.49
N SER A 200 -8.18 19.56 7.73
CA SER A 200 -7.00 19.38 8.58
C SER A 200 -5.82 20.23 8.10
N VAL A 201 -5.52 20.21 6.78
CA VAL A 201 -4.49 21.06 6.17
C VAL A 201 -4.77 22.54 6.38
N VAL A 202 -6.00 23.00 6.07
CA VAL A 202 -6.40 24.42 6.21
C VAL A 202 -6.29 24.88 7.68
N GLN A 203 -6.68 24.04 8.61
CA GLN A 203 -6.55 24.36 10.05
C GLN A 203 -5.09 24.39 10.50
N TYR A 204 -4.26 23.49 9.97
CA TYR A 204 -2.83 23.48 10.25
C TYR A 204 -2.14 24.73 9.69
N GLU A 205 -2.41 25.12 8.45
CA GLU A 205 -1.90 26.37 7.86
C GLU A 205 -2.35 27.62 8.65
N ARG A 206 -3.60 27.62 9.11
CA ARG A 206 -4.11 28.67 9.98
C ARG A 206 -3.35 28.72 11.32
N TRP A 207 -3.07 27.56 11.93
CA TRP A 207 -2.26 27.49 13.14
C TRP A 207 -0.84 28.03 12.92
N LEU A 208 -0.22 27.80 11.76
CA LEU A 208 1.11 28.35 11.44
C LEU A 208 1.13 29.88 11.53
N ILE A 209 0.00 30.54 11.29
CA ILE A 209 -0.15 32.01 11.35
C ILE A 209 -0.56 32.48 12.75
N GLU A 210 -1.62 31.87 13.30
CA GLU A 210 -2.29 32.33 14.52
C GLU A 210 -1.65 31.78 15.81
N ARG A 211 -0.99 30.63 15.72
CA ARG A 211 -0.36 29.92 16.87
C ARG A 211 -1.35 29.61 18.01
N ASP A 212 -2.59 29.31 17.65
CA ASP A 212 -3.62 28.88 18.60
C ASP A 212 -3.54 27.38 18.88
N ASP A 213 -3.05 26.97 20.05
CA ASP A 213 -2.84 25.57 20.43
C ASP A 213 -4.16 24.75 20.45
N ALA A 214 -5.32 25.40 20.60
CA ALA A 214 -6.61 24.72 20.51
C ALA A 214 -6.85 24.16 19.09
N THR A 215 -6.23 24.74 18.07
CA THR A 215 -6.28 24.22 16.70
C THR A 215 -5.51 22.91 16.56
N LEU A 216 -4.33 22.81 17.15
CA LEU A 216 -3.58 21.53 17.16
C LEU A 216 -4.33 20.44 17.92
N GLU A 217 -5.00 20.77 19.02
CA GLU A 217 -5.77 19.79 19.77
C GLU A 217 -6.98 19.28 18.97
N ARG A 218 -7.62 20.12 18.14
CA ARG A 218 -8.68 19.67 17.23
C ARG A 218 -8.15 18.72 16.14
N ILE A 219 -7.00 19.02 15.55
CA ILE A 219 -6.34 18.15 14.57
C ILE A 219 -5.95 16.82 15.25
N ARG A 220 -5.37 16.87 16.46
CA ARG A 220 -5.03 15.68 17.23
C ARG A 220 -6.26 14.80 17.49
N ALA A 221 -7.36 15.41 17.93
CA ALA A 221 -8.60 14.70 18.21
C ALA A 221 -9.21 14.07 16.94
N TYR A 222 -9.10 14.75 15.79
CA TYR A 222 -9.53 14.21 14.52
C TYR A 222 -8.72 12.97 14.14
N ASN A 223 -7.38 13.03 14.18
CA ASN A 223 -6.50 11.90 13.90
C ASN A 223 -6.73 10.74 14.89
N GLU A 224 -6.95 11.03 16.18
CA GLU A 224 -7.32 10.01 17.17
C GLU A 224 -8.62 9.28 16.82
N VAL A 225 -9.62 9.98 16.28
CA VAL A 225 -10.88 9.38 15.82
C VAL A 225 -10.61 8.46 14.63
N ASP A 226 -9.73 8.84 13.69
CA ASP A 226 -9.41 8.04 12.51
C ASP A 226 -8.70 6.73 12.88
N VAL A 227 -7.72 6.74 13.78
CA VAL A 227 -7.08 5.50 14.25
C VAL A 227 -8.02 4.62 15.10
N ARG A 228 -8.95 5.22 15.86
CA ARG A 228 -9.99 4.47 16.59
C ARG A 228 -10.98 3.81 15.63
N SER A 229 -11.34 4.48 14.54
CA SER A 229 -12.16 3.91 13.47
C SER A 229 -11.44 2.73 12.79
N THR A 230 -10.13 2.84 12.58
CA THR A 230 -9.29 1.77 12.03
C THR A 230 -9.24 0.53 12.95
N LEU A 231 -9.11 0.74 14.28
CA LEU A 231 -9.24 -0.34 15.26
C LEU A 231 -10.62 -1.01 15.19
N ALA A 232 -11.69 -0.23 15.18
CA ALA A 232 -13.06 -0.76 15.13
C ALA A 232 -13.33 -1.51 13.81
N LEU A 233 -12.76 -1.04 12.70
CA LEU A 233 -12.80 -1.75 11.41
C LEU A 233 -12.10 -3.11 11.51
N HIS A 234 -10.90 -3.17 12.09
CA HIS A 234 -10.18 -4.42 12.27
C HIS A 234 -10.99 -5.42 13.10
N GLU A 235 -11.57 -4.99 14.23
CA GLU A 235 -12.43 -5.85 15.07
C GLU A 235 -13.68 -6.33 14.32
N TRP A 236 -14.27 -5.46 13.50
CA TRP A 236 -15.40 -5.83 12.66
C TRP A 236 -15.01 -6.85 11.58
N LEU A 237 -13.84 -6.70 10.96
CA LEU A 237 -13.32 -7.65 9.96
C LEU A 237 -13.02 -9.02 10.58
N GLU A 238 -12.53 -9.08 11.81
CA GLU A 238 -12.37 -10.34 12.55
C GLU A 238 -13.72 -11.03 12.77
N GLN A 239 -14.78 -10.30 13.11
CA GLN A 239 -16.13 -10.87 13.19
C GLN A 239 -16.63 -11.38 11.83
N ARG A 240 -16.30 -10.68 10.72
CA ARG A 240 -16.65 -11.15 9.35
C ARG A 240 -15.86 -12.40 8.97
N ARG A 241 -14.63 -12.51 9.47
CA ARG A 241 -13.84 -13.73 9.31
C ARG A 241 -14.48 -14.94 10.01
N ASP A 242 -14.97 -14.73 11.24
CA ASP A 242 -15.70 -15.78 11.99
C ASP A 242 -16.99 -16.17 11.26
N GLU A 243 -17.78 -15.21 10.77
CA GLU A 243 -18.97 -15.44 9.95
C GLU A 243 -18.66 -16.26 8.68
N LEU A 244 -17.56 -15.93 7.99
CA LEU A 244 -17.12 -16.69 6.82
C LEU A 244 -16.71 -18.11 7.19
N ALA A 245 -16.00 -18.30 8.29
CA ALA A 245 -15.57 -19.60 8.79
C ALA A 245 -16.75 -20.52 9.17
N GLU A 246 -17.86 -19.98 9.67
CA GLU A 246 -19.09 -20.74 9.94
C GLU A 246 -19.66 -21.39 8.67
N SER A 247 -19.52 -20.72 7.52
CA SER A 247 -20.07 -21.19 6.24
C SER A 247 -19.09 -22.02 5.41
N THR A 248 -17.78 -21.79 5.53
CA THR A 248 -16.74 -22.40 4.67
C THR A 248 -15.82 -23.37 5.42
N GLY A 249 -15.84 -23.38 6.75
CA GLY A 249 -14.92 -24.11 7.60
C GLY A 249 -13.72 -23.23 8.04
N PRO A 250 -12.79 -23.81 8.82
CA PRO A 250 -11.65 -23.09 9.38
C PRO A 250 -10.85 -22.37 8.29
N LEU A 251 -10.55 -21.09 8.51
CA LEU A 251 -9.77 -20.26 7.61
C LEU A 251 -8.32 -20.17 8.11
N PRO A 252 -7.30 -20.46 7.28
CA PRO A 252 -5.90 -20.31 7.69
C PRO A 252 -5.55 -18.85 7.91
N ARG A 253 -4.53 -18.60 8.74
CA ARG A 253 -3.91 -17.28 8.94
C ARG A 253 -2.62 -17.17 8.11
N PRO A 254 -2.20 -15.97 7.72
CA PRO A 254 -0.86 -15.77 7.16
C PRO A 254 0.21 -16.29 8.11
N GLY A 255 1.25 -16.92 7.55
CA GLY A 255 2.37 -17.45 8.35
C GLY A 255 2.08 -18.77 9.10
N GLU A 256 0.85 -19.26 9.18
CA GLU A 256 0.58 -20.58 9.77
C GLU A 256 1.27 -21.71 9.01
N GLY A 257 2.21 -22.40 9.67
CA GLY A 257 2.97 -23.51 9.08
C GLY A 257 4.15 -23.09 8.22
N VAL A 258 4.48 -21.82 8.17
CA VAL A 258 5.70 -21.30 7.52
C VAL A 258 6.74 -21.00 8.60
N GLU A 259 7.97 -21.52 8.45
CA GLU A 259 9.05 -21.13 9.35
C GLU A 259 9.31 -19.61 9.20
N PRO A 260 9.38 -18.86 10.32
CA PRO A 260 9.67 -17.43 10.27
C PRO A 260 11.02 -17.20 9.57
N ARG A 261 11.06 -16.40 8.53
CA ARG A 261 12.32 -15.89 8.00
C ARG A 261 12.88 -14.93 9.03
N ASP A 262 14.19 -15.05 9.31
CA ASP A 262 14.87 -14.03 10.11
C ASP A 262 14.86 -12.70 9.32
N PRO A 263 14.06 -11.69 9.72
CA PRO A 263 14.00 -10.41 9.04
C PRO A 263 15.33 -9.65 9.14
N TRP A 264 16.21 -10.09 10.05
CA TRP A 264 17.55 -9.56 10.30
C TRP A 264 18.64 -10.36 9.61
N GLU A 265 18.33 -11.37 8.78
CA GLU A 265 19.32 -12.07 7.98
C GLU A 265 20.01 -11.08 7.03
N VAL A 266 20.94 -10.34 7.62
CA VAL A 266 21.78 -9.35 6.95
C VAL A 266 22.92 -10.11 6.33
N SER A 267 23.14 -9.99 5.03
CA SER A 267 24.33 -10.55 4.41
C SER A 267 25.58 -10.04 5.14
N ASP A 268 26.62 -10.88 5.29
CA ASP A 268 27.90 -10.50 5.91
C ASP A 268 28.43 -9.15 5.40
N ARG A 269 28.18 -8.86 4.13
CA ARG A 269 28.51 -7.59 3.49
C ARG A 269 27.74 -6.41 4.06
N ALA A 270 26.44 -6.56 4.28
CA ALA A 270 25.62 -5.48 4.84
C ALA A 270 25.98 -5.21 6.30
N ALA A 271 26.29 -6.27 7.09
CA ALA A 271 26.80 -6.13 8.45
C ALA A 271 28.16 -5.39 8.47
N ALA A 272 29.08 -5.73 7.56
CA ALA A 272 30.36 -5.04 7.42
C ALA A 272 30.20 -3.56 7.03
N GLN A 273 29.23 -3.23 6.17
CA GLN A 273 28.93 -1.84 5.79
C GLN A 273 28.39 -1.03 6.99
N VAL A 274 27.51 -1.61 7.80
CA VAL A 274 27.03 -0.95 9.03
C VAL A 274 28.18 -0.67 9.98
N ALA A 275 29.02 -1.67 10.27
CA ALA A 275 30.18 -1.52 11.16
C ALA A 275 31.17 -0.45 10.63
N LEU A 276 31.41 -0.41 9.32
CA LEU A 276 32.26 0.61 8.70
C LEU A 276 31.65 2.01 8.85
N ALA A 277 30.35 2.16 8.61
CA ALA A 277 29.66 3.44 8.76
C ALA A 277 29.71 3.95 10.21
N GLU A 278 29.55 3.08 11.19
CA GLU A 278 29.70 3.43 12.61
C GLU A 278 31.12 3.89 12.94
N SER A 279 32.11 3.13 12.52
CA SER A 279 33.53 3.50 12.72
C SER A 279 33.87 4.85 12.09
N LEU A 280 33.33 5.16 10.91
CA LEU A 280 33.52 6.47 10.26
C LEU A 280 32.81 7.60 11.02
N ARG A 281 31.65 7.38 11.60
CA ARG A 281 30.98 8.38 12.45
C ARG A 281 31.79 8.67 13.71
N GLU A 282 32.28 7.64 14.38
CA GLU A 282 33.17 7.76 15.55
C GLU A 282 34.46 8.51 15.23
N ALA A 283 35.00 8.29 14.04
CA ALA A 283 36.17 9.02 13.53
C ALA A 283 35.88 10.47 13.10
N GLY A 284 34.66 10.98 13.28
CA GLY A 284 34.28 12.33 12.90
C GLY A 284 34.10 12.55 11.38
N MET A 285 33.85 11.48 10.62
CA MET A 285 33.69 11.50 9.17
C MET A 285 32.23 11.18 8.74
N PRO A 286 31.21 11.99 9.13
CA PRO A 286 29.80 11.65 8.92
C PRO A 286 29.41 11.60 7.44
N LEU A 287 30.05 12.40 6.57
CA LEU A 287 29.80 12.36 5.13
C LEU A 287 30.23 11.02 4.53
N TRP A 288 31.40 10.51 4.89
CA TRP A 288 31.88 9.21 4.41
C TRP A 288 31.03 8.07 4.96
N ALA A 289 30.63 8.15 6.22
CA ALA A 289 29.67 7.19 6.80
C ALA A 289 28.34 7.17 6.02
N GLY A 290 27.86 8.33 5.59
CA GLY A 290 26.66 8.46 4.75
C GLY A 290 26.81 7.89 3.34
N LEU A 291 28.02 7.79 2.80
CA LEU A 291 28.29 7.19 1.48
C LEU A 291 28.40 5.65 1.54
N VAL A 292 28.70 5.09 2.71
CA VAL A 292 28.75 3.63 2.84
C VAL A 292 27.36 3.04 2.56
N GLY A 293 27.29 2.11 1.59
CA GLY A 293 26.04 1.47 1.18
C GLY A 293 25.05 2.39 0.46
N TRP A 294 25.48 3.57 -0.04
CA TRP A 294 24.62 4.55 -0.71
C TRP A 294 23.83 3.94 -1.87
N HIS A 295 24.44 3.21 -2.79
CA HIS A 295 23.76 2.56 -3.91
C HIS A 295 22.63 1.62 -3.45
N ARG A 296 22.88 0.84 -2.39
CA ARG A 296 21.86 -0.05 -1.84
C ARG A 296 20.65 0.71 -1.26
N ARG A 297 20.89 1.85 -0.62
CA ARG A 297 19.80 2.70 -0.10
C ARG A 297 19.01 3.35 -1.22
N GLU A 298 19.69 3.87 -2.24
CA GLU A 298 19.04 4.46 -3.42
C GLU A 298 18.19 3.44 -4.20
N ASP A 299 18.61 2.18 -4.24
CA ASP A 299 17.86 1.12 -4.92
C ASP A 299 16.64 0.62 -4.12
N ARG A 300 16.58 0.83 -2.81
CA ARG A 300 15.51 0.32 -1.93
C ARG A 300 14.11 0.77 -2.36
N PRO A 301 13.84 2.07 -2.58
CA PRO A 301 12.50 2.51 -2.98
C PRO A 301 12.02 1.83 -4.26
N ALA A 302 12.92 1.66 -5.24
CA ALA A 302 12.60 0.99 -6.50
C ALA A 302 12.35 -0.53 -6.31
N TRP A 303 13.04 -1.17 -5.34
CA TRP A 303 12.73 -2.55 -4.96
C TRP A 303 11.39 -2.67 -4.24
N TRP A 304 11.05 -1.74 -3.35
CA TRP A 304 9.74 -1.73 -2.69
C TRP A 304 8.60 -1.56 -3.69
N ASP A 305 8.74 -0.68 -4.69
CA ASP A 305 7.75 -0.52 -5.75
C ASP A 305 7.67 -1.77 -6.64
N TYR A 306 8.81 -2.40 -6.91
CA TYR A 306 8.86 -3.63 -7.67
C TYR A 306 8.07 -4.76 -6.99
N PHE A 307 8.28 -4.97 -5.69
CA PHE A 307 7.57 -6.02 -4.94
C PHE A 307 6.11 -5.66 -4.64
N ARG A 308 5.78 -4.39 -4.54
CA ARG A 308 4.39 -3.94 -4.36
C ARG A 308 3.46 -4.44 -5.47
N ALA A 309 3.97 -4.61 -6.68
CA ALA A 309 3.19 -5.10 -7.82
C ALA A 309 2.57 -6.50 -7.61
N ASP A 310 3.13 -7.32 -6.72
CA ASP A 310 2.62 -8.66 -6.44
C ASP A 310 1.27 -8.64 -5.69
N ASP A 311 1.08 -7.63 -4.84
CA ASP A 311 -0.08 -7.52 -3.96
C ASP A 311 -1.22 -6.72 -4.59
N MET A 312 -0.96 -6.01 -5.71
CA MET A 312 -1.95 -5.15 -6.36
C MET A 312 -3.02 -5.93 -7.11
N ASP A 313 -4.28 -5.56 -6.92
CA ASP A 313 -5.36 -6.05 -7.76
C ASP A 313 -5.38 -5.34 -9.14
N THR A 314 -6.16 -5.88 -10.07
CA THR A 314 -6.25 -5.31 -11.43
C THR A 314 -6.68 -3.84 -11.43
N THR A 315 -7.50 -3.41 -10.47
CA THR A 315 -7.98 -2.02 -10.41
C THR A 315 -6.88 -1.10 -9.91
N GLU A 316 -6.10 -1.56 -8.95
CA GLU A 316 -4.94 -0.85 -8.43
C GLU A 316 -3.84 -0.72 -9.48
N LEU A 317 -3.57 -1.81 -10.22
CA LEU A 317 -2.64 -1.80 -11.35
C LEU A 317 -3.06 -0.83 -12.45
N VAL A 318 -4.37 -0.71 -12.73
CA VAL A 318 -4.91 0.27 -13.71
C VAL A 318 -4.79 1.71 -13.22
N ALA A 319 -4.92 1.93 -11.92
CA ALA A 319 -4.84 3.26 -11.30
C ALA A 319 -3.40 3.73 -11.07
N ASP A 320 -2.43 2.81 -11.09
CA ASP A 320 -1.02 3.13 -10.87
C ASP A 320 -0.38 3.70 -12.15
N PRO A 321 0.22 4.90 -12.11
CA PRO A 321 0.75 5.56 -13.31
C PRO A 321 2.04 4.92 -13.87
N VAL A 322 2.63 3.96 -13.17
CA VAL A 322 3.87 3.27 -13.56
C VAL A 322 3.56 1.92 -14.22
N MET A 323 2.52 1.24 -13.77
CA MET A 323 2.17 -0.13 -14.14
C MET A 323 1.17 -0.20 -15.31
N VAL A 324 0.95 -1.37 -15.83
CA VAL A 324 -0.14 -1.65 -16.78
C VAL A 324 -1.02 -2.73 -16.18
N GLY A 325 -2.27 -2.41 -15.92
CA GLY A 325 -3.27 -3.34 -15.38
C GLY A 325 -4.31 -3.77 -16.44
N GLY A 326 -5.06 -4.82 -16.13
CA GLY A 326 -6.18 -5.27 -16.97
C GLY A 326 -5.77 -5.89 -18.30
N LEU A 327 -4.64 -6.60 -18.33
CA LEU A 327 -4.12 -7.21 -19.54
C LEU A 327 -5.05 -8.29 -20.11
N SER A 328 -5.29 -8.24 -21.43
CA SER A 328 -5.92 -9.33 -22.17
C SER A 328 -5.02 -10.55 -22.28
N ALA A 329 -5.58 -11.67 -22.73
CA ALA A 329 -4.77 -12.79 -23.19
C ALA A 329 -3.84 -12.35 -24.34
N PRO A 330 -2.56 -12.78 -24.35
CA PRO A 330 -1.60 -12.40 -25.37
C PRO A 330 -1.94 -12.97 -26.73
N VAL A 331 -1.71 -12.17 -27.78
CA VAL A 331 -1.89 -12.56 -29.16
C VAL A 331 -0.54 -12.47 -29.91
N GLU A 332 -0.15 -13.53 -30.64
CA GLU A 332 1.02 -13.47 -31.48
C GLU A 332 0.78 -12.50 -32.66
N VAL A 333 1.61 -11.46 -32.77
CA VAL A 333 1.49 -10.42 -33.83
C VAL A 333 2.66 -10.43 -34.81
N GLY A 334 3.65 -11.28 -34.57
CA GLY A 334 4.79 -11.42 -35.46
C GLY A 334 5.93 -12.21 -34.88
N ARG A 335 6.96 -12.37 -35.69
CA ARG A 335 8.22 -13.02 -35.30
C ARG A 335 9.42 -12.22 -35.79
N GLU A 336 10.43 -12.17 -34.95
CA GLU A 336 11.67 -11.49 -35.25
C GLU A 336 12.86 -12.37 -34.84
N LYS A 337 13.57 -12.91 -35.84
CA LYS A 337 14.67 -13.87 -35.66
C LYS A 337 14.22 -15.08 -34.79
N GLN A 338 14.77 -15.23 -33.58
CA GLN A 338 14.44 -16.30 -32.64
C GLN A 338 13.44 -15.86 -31.57
N SER A 339 12.70 -14.80 -31.81
CA SER A 339 11.74 -14.23 -30.87
C SER A 339 10.35 -14.11 -31.49
N THR A 340 9.33 -14.30 -30.65
CA THR A 340 7.93 -14.07 -30.98
C THR A 340 7.52 -12.72 -30.37
N LEU A 341 6.71 -11.97 -31.11
CA LEU A 341 6.12 -10.71 -30.67
C LEU A 341 4.72 -11.00 -30.14
N TRP A 342 4.49 -10.69 -28.86
CA TRP A 342 3.22 -10.90 -28.19
C TRP A 342 2.57 -9.56 -27.87
N ARG A 343 1.33 -9.34 -28.32
CA ARG A 343 0.51 -8.17 -28.00
C ARG A 343 -0.44 -8.50 -26.87
N TYR A 344 -0.47 -7.61 -25.87
CA TYR A 344 -1.49 -7.53 -24.83
C TYR A 344 -2.25 -6.23 -25.03
N THR A 345 -3.58 -6.27 -24.89
CA THR A 345 -4.42 -5.07 -24.90
C THR A 345 -4.96 -4.80 -23.52
N PHE A 346 -5.28 -3.54 -23.23
CA PHE A 346 -5.81 -3.07 -21.96
C PHE A 346 -6.70 -1.83 -22.14
N GLU A 347 -7.44 -1.43 -21.13
CA GLU A 347 -8.20 -0.17 -21.14
C GLU A 347 -7.25 1.03 -21.07
N PRO A 348 -7.58 2.19 -21.67
CA PRO A 348 -6.73 3.38 -21.66
C PRO A 348 -6.30 3.74 -20.24
N GLN A 349 -5.00 3.87 -20.00
CA GLN A 349 -4.44 4.19 -18.70
C GLN A 349 -3.05 4.81 -18.82
N GLU A 350 -2.62 5.59 -17.81
CA GLU A 350 -1.24 6.02 -17.69
C GLU A 350 -0.34 4.81 -17.40
N CYS A 351 0.88 4.82 -17.95
CA CYS A 351 1.87 3.78 -17.69
C CYS A 351 3.27 4.28 -18.08
N ARG A 352 4.31 3.74 -17.43
CA ARG A 352 5.72 4.12 -17.67
C ARG A 352 6.60 2.94 -18.07
N LEU A 353 6.06 2.02 -18.88
CA LEU A 353 6.91 1.01 -19.50
C LEU A 353 7.76 1.65 -20.60
N GLU A 354 9.04 1.39 -20.57
CA GLU A 354 9.98 1.96 -21.52
C GLU A 354 10.27 1.01 -22.69
N HIS A 355 10.41 1.58 -23.89
CA HIS A 355 10.86 0.83 -25.06
C HIS A 355 12.27 0.25 -24.84
N ASP A 356 12.52 -0.96 -25.34
CA ASP A 356 13.76 -1.73 -25.19
C ASP A 356 14.11 -2.14 -23.73
N LYS A 357 13.22 -1.91 -22.76
CA LYS A 357 13.35 -2.40 -21.38
C LYS A 357 12.55 -3.68 -21.17
N ALA A 358 12.94 -4.45 -20.16
CA ALA A 358 12.17 -5.61 -19.74
C ALA A 358 10.84 -5.18 -19.11
N ALA A 359 9.79 -6.01 -19.28
CA ALA A 359 8.57 -5.93 -18.51
C ALA A 359 8.39 -7.21 -17.70
N HIS A 360 7.92 -7.10 -16.48
CA HIS A 360 7.70 -8.20 -15.53
C HIS A 360 6.22 -8.33 -15.23
N ALA A 361 5.77 -9.54 -14.93
CA ALA A 361 4.39 -9.82 -14.55
C ALA A 361 4.12 -9.31 -13.13
N ALA A 362 3.00 -8.63 -12.95
CA ALA A 362 2.48 -8.28 -11.61
C ALA A 362 1.84 -9.53 -10.98
N LEU A 363 2.67 -10.45 -10.54
CA LEU A 363 2.35 -11.73 -9.90
C LEU A 363 3.56 -12.16 -9.07
N PRO A 364 3.36 -12.92 -7.98
CA PRO A 364 4.44 -13.49 -7.21
C PRO A 364 5.49 -14.19 -8.09
N GLY A 365 6.76 -13.86 -7.85
CA GLY A 365 7.88 -14.35 -8.65
C GLY A 365 8.21 -13.54 -9.89
N HIS A 366 7.49 -12.45 -10.18
CA HIS A 366 7.81 -11.42 -11.21
C HIS A 366 8.30 -11.99 -12.54
N ALA A 367 7.59 -12.96 -13.09
CA ALA A 367 8.00 -13.63 -14.32
C ALA A 367 8.27 -12.60 -15.43
N ARG A 368 9.47 -12.64 -16.02
CA ARG A 368 9.80 -11.75 -17.13
C ARG A 368 8.85 -11.98 -18.30
N MET A 369 8.08 -10.97 -18.68
CA MET A 369 7.13 -11.04 -19.79
C MET A 369 7.81 -10.88 -21.15
N GLY A 370 8.88 -10.12 -21.22
CA GLY A 370 9.66 -9.90 -22.45
C GLY A 370 10.34 -8.54 -22.43
N THR A 371 10.80 -8.10 -23.62
CA THR A 371 11.30 -6.74 -23.85
C THR A 371 10.23 -5.95 -24.57
N VAL A 372 9.87 -4.78 -24.08
CA VAL A 372 8.86 -3.89 -24.69
C VAL A 372 9.39 -3.38 -26.03
N VAL A 373 8.62 -3.58 -27.10
CA VAL A 373 8.98 -3.12 -28.46
C VAL A 373 7.94 -2.15 -29.04
N ALA A 374 6.76 -2.07 -28.45
CA ALA A 374 5.77 -1.05 -28.76
C ALA A 374 4.82 -0.87 -27.58
N LEU A 375 4.38 0.35 -27.34
CA LEU A 375 3.43 0.73 -26.28
C LEU A 375 2.56 1.87 -26.80
N ASP A 376 1.25 1.74 -26.61
CA ASP A 376 0.26 2.79 -26.81
C ASP A 376 -0.64 2.81 -25.57
N PRO A 377 -0.66 3.88 -24.76
CA PRO A 377 -1.55 4.01 -23.60
C PRO A 377 -3.04 3.98 -23.93
N GLY A 378 -3.43 4.20 -25.20
CA GLY A 378 -4.77 4.04 -25.70
C GLY A 378 -5.69 5.26 -25.57
N PHE A 379 -5.19 6.42 -25.12
CA PHE A 379 -6.03 7.61 -24.93
C PHE A 379 -6.68 8.12 -26.24
N ASP A 380 -5.96 8.04 -27.34
CA ASP A 380 -6.48 8.48 -28.65
C ASP A 380 -7.28 7.38 -29.38
N SER A 381 -6.91 6.13 -29.20
CA SER A 381 -7.50 4.98 -29.90
C SER A 381 -8.68 4.33 -29.17
N GLY A 382 -8.86 4.66 -27.88
CA GLY A 382 -9.87 4.03 -27.00
C GLY A 382 -9.45 2.65 -26.48
N GLN A 383 -8.26 2.14 -26.88
CA GLN A 383 -7.71 0.88 -26.40
C GLN A 383 -6.19 0.93 -26.39
N GLY A 384 -5.60 0.70 -25.21
CA GLY A 384 -4.16 0.57 -25.05
C GLY A 384 -3.65 -0.79 -25.50
N TYR A 385 -2.37 -0.82 -25.87
CA TYR A 385 -1.67 -2.08 -26.12
C TYR A 385 -0.19 -2.00 -25.79
N VAL A 386 0.38 -3.13 -25.45
CA VAL A 386 1.83 -3.32 -25.34
C VAL A 386 2.23 -4.54 -26.15
N VAL A 387 3.33 -4.42 -26.87
CA VAL A 387 3.96 -5.54 -27.58
C VAL A 387 5.29 -5.86 -26.91
N VAL A 388 5.44 -7.10 -26.49
CA VAL A 388 6.68 -7.59 -25.90
C VAL A 388 7.34 -8.65 -26.79
N LYS A 389 8.65 -8.57 -26.89
CA LYS A 389 9.50 -9.53 -27.58
C LYS A 389 10.02 -10.57 -26.61
N ARG A 390 9.74 -11.86 -26.89
CA ARG A 390 10.11 -13.01 -26.06
C ARG A 390 10.67 -14.12 -26.90
N ALA A 391 11.67 -14.86 -26.39
CA ALA A 391 12.25 -15.98 -27.11
C ALA A 391 11.17 -17.00 -27.55
N THR A 392 11.17 -17.46 -28.80
CA THR A 392 10.11 -18.30 -29.36
C THR A 392 9.91 -19.63 -28.61
N ARG A 393 10.95 -20.10 -27.90
CA ARG A 393 10.88 -21.33 -27.09
C ARG A 393 10.10 -21.14 -25.78
N LEU A 394 9.79 -19.88 -25.39
CA LEU A 394 9.11 -19.54 -24.14
C LEU A 394 7.64 -19.17 -24.44
N ALA A 395 6.72 -19.81 -23.76
CA ALA A 395 5.31 -19.42 -23.81
C ALA A 395 5.10 -17.98 -23.31
N PRO A 396 4.08 -17.26 -23.81
CA PRO A 396 3.73 -15.96 -23.26
C PRO A 396 3.27 -16.10 -21.80
N VAL A 397 3.44 -15.02 -21.01
CA VAL A 397 3.01 -14.99 -19.59
C VAL A 397 1.59 -14.45 -19.54
N LEU A 398 0.72 -15.13 -18.80
CA LEU A 398 -0.61 -14.65 -18.46
C LEU A 398 -0.50 -13.97 -17.09
N ALA A 399 -0.84 -12.68 -17.02
CA ALA A 399 -0.81 -11.91 -15.77
C ALA A 399 -1.92 -10.85 -15.77
N PRO A 400 -2.41 -10.42 -14.61
CA PRO A 400 -3.39 -9.34 -14.50
C PRO A 400 -2.82 -7.98 -14.92
N GLY A 401 -1.50 -7.83 -14.85
CA GLY A 401 -0.77 -6.62 -15.20
C GLY A 401 0.70 -6.88 -15.45
N MET A 402 1.42 -5.81 -15.79
CA MET A 402 2.87 -5.80 -15.91
C MET A 402 3.47 -4.50 -15.37
N HIS A 403 4.72 -4.56 -14.96
CA HIS A 403 5.47 -3.45 -14.39
C HIS A 403 6.89 -3.39 -14.96
N PRO A 404 7.60 -2.24 -14.80
CA PRO A 404 9.01 -2.10 -15.16
C PRO A 404 9.88 -3.12 -14.41
N PRO A 405 11.10 -3.40 -14.88
CA PRO A 405 12.06 -4.20 -14.13
C PRO A 405 12.44 -3.48 -12.84
N GLY A 406 12.82 -4.25 -11.83
CA GLY A 406 13.48 -3.70 -10.64
C GLY A 406 14.80 -2.99 -10.99
N PRO A 407 15.48 -2.41 -10.00
CA PRO A 407 16.77 -1.76 -10.19
C PRO A 407 17.75 -2.65 -10.93
N LEU A 408 18.58 -2.04 -11.76
CA LEU A 408 19.65 -2.76 -12.45
C LEU A 408 20.61 -3.33 -11.40
N ASP A 409 21.05 -4.58 -11.61
CA ASP A 409 22.11 -5.16 -10.79
C ASP A 409 23.41 -4.35 -10.97
N ALA A 410 23.70 -3.51 -10.01
CA ALA A 410 24.85 -2.64 -9.95
C ALA A 410 25.97 -3.26 -9.10
N ALA A 411 26.02 -4.58 -8.95
CA ALA A 411 26.98 -5.28 -8.09
C ALA A 411 28.42 -4.79 -8.30
N ALA A 412 28.85 -4.56 -9.55
CA ALA A 412 30.17 -4.03 -9.87
C ALA A 412 30.42 -2.59 -9.38
N LEU A 413 29.34 -1.75 -9.31
CA LEU A 413 29.42 -0.39 -8.77
C LEU A 413 29.31 -0.37 -7.24
N GLN A 414 28.64 -1.37 -6.69
CA GLN A 414 28.51 -1.53 -5.24
C GLN A 414 29.78 -2.06 -4.59
N ASP A 415 30.72 -2.64 -5.38
CA ASP A 415 32.01 -3.16 -4.94
C ASP A 415 33.13 -2.10 -4.99
N SER A 416 32.88 -0.95 -5.54
CA SER A 416 33.84 0.17 -5.61
C SER A 416 33.64 1.16 -4.47
#